data_3bec90af9c9c23419daf18011475f96b
#
_entry.id   3bec90af9c9c23419daf18011475f96b
#
_cell.length_a   1.000
_cell.length_b   1.000
_cell.length_c   1.000
_cell.angle_alpha   90.00
_cell.angle_beta   90.00
_cell.angle_gamma   90.00
#
_symmetry.space_group_name_H-M   'P 1'
#
loop_
_entity.id
_entity.type
_entity.pdbx_description
1 polymer ?
#
loop_
_entity_poly.entity_id
_entity_poly.type
_entity_poly.pdbx_seq_one_letter_code
_entity_poly.pdbx_strand_id
1 'polypeptide(L)'
;MQGRRGESRRPFLFVRRSLVPFSAARARHRHVSALCFAGAAVLAAACAPPKPSLRHPEAKRITRQAPPLFRVRLETSKGPMLIEVRRDWAPHGADRFFNLVRGGYYDDTRFFRVVKGQWAQFGINGDPAVSALWRDRTIPDDPPKQSNRRGTVAFAFAVPNGRTTQVFISLRDNSNLDTQGFAPIGEVVGGMDVADALSTEYGENAGGGIRAGKQQPLFDGGNAYLDREFPRLDRLFHAFIIPR
;
A
#
# COMPACT_ATOMS: atom_id res chain seq x y z
N MET A 1 43.15 28.80 -42.83
CA MET A 1 42.08 29.42 -43.64
C MET A 1 40.85 29.43 -42.75
N GLN A 2 40.58 30.53 -42.04
CA GLN A 2 39.70 31.65 -42.39
C GLN A 2 38.34 31.09 -42.91
N GLY A 3 37.23 31.36 -42.23
CA GLY A 3 36.66 32.64 -42.05
C GLY A 3 35.48 32.68 -41.05
N ARG A 4 35.38 33.81 -40.55
CA ARG A 4 34.52 34.52 -39.61
C ARG A 4 33.10 34.84 -40.15
N ARG A 5 32.27 35.20 -39.14
CA ARG A 5 31.14 36.20 -39.11
C ARG A 5 29.76 35.59 -39.37
N GLY A 6 28.66 36.00 -38.67
CA GLY A 6 28.43 37.29 -38.05
C GLY A 6 27.24 37.29 -37.09
N GLU A 7 27.37 38.16 -36.11
CA GLU A 7 26.31 38.59 -35.19
C GLU A 7 25.23 39.39 -35.94
N SER A 8 23.97 39.15 -35.52
CA SER A 8 22.86 40.06 -35.85
C SER A 8 22.14 40.45 -34.57
N ARG A 9 22.45 41.64 -34.09
CA ARG A 9 21.71 42.33 -33.02
C ARG A 9 20.44 42.94 -33.63
N ARG A 10 19.30 42.81 -32.97
CA ARG A 10 18.09 43.61 -33.21
C ARG A 10 17.73 44.43 -31.98
N PRO A 11 17.26 45.70 -32.21
CA PRO A 11 17.18 46.71 -31.16
C PRO A 11 15.90 46.67 -30.34
N PHE A 12 16.02 47.15 -29.10
CA PHE A 12 14.94 47.42 -28.16
C PHE A 12 14.03 48.56 -28.68
N LEU A 13 12.72 48.33 -28.73
CA LEU A 13 11.73 49.35 -28.95
C LEU A 13 11.12 49.81 -27.62
N PHE A 14 11.40 51.06 -27.24
CA PHE A 14 10.81 51.74 -26.09
C PHE A 14 9.39 52.19 -26.46
N VAL A 15 8.35 51.69 -25.81
CA VAL A 15 7.00 52.23 -25.92
C VAL A 15 6.71 53.14 -24.73
N ARG A 16 6.56 54.42 -25.04
CA ARG A 16 6.15 55.51 -24.13
C ARG A 16 4.70 55.25 -23.67
N ARG A 17 4.47 55.21 -22.38
CA ARG A 17 3.14 55.27 -21.76
C ARG A 17 2.69 56.71 -21.66
N SER A 18 1.59 57.05 -22.31
CA SER A 18 0.86 58.31 -22.17
C SER A 18 -0.02 58.26 -20.91
N LEU A 19 0.16 59.25 -20.05
CA LEU A 19 -0.69 59.50 -18.88
C LEU A 19 -1.93 60.28 -19.35
N VAL A 20 -3.13 59.76 -19.02
CA VAL A 20 -4.43 60.45 -19.16
C VAL A 20 -4.94 60.77 -17.75
N PRO A 21 -5.36 62.01 -17.47
CA PRO A 21 -5.83 62.40 -16.14
C PRO A 21 -7.25 61.94 -15.86
N PHE A 22 -7.43 61.39 -14.67
CA PHE A 22 -8.74 60.95 -14.16
C PHE A 22 -9.52 62.15 -13.59
N SER A 23 -10.67 62.45 -14.19
CA SER A 23 -11.64 63.43 -13.68
C SER A 23 -12.48 62.82 -12.55
N ALA A 24 -12.55 63.52 -11.42
CA ALA A 24 -13.31 63.14 -10.26
C ALA A 24 -14.81 63.41 -10.47
N ALA A 25 -15.63 62.36 -10.54
CA ALA A 25 -17.09 62.50 -10.47
C ALA A 25 -17.56 62.06 -9.08
N ARG A 26 -18.13 63.03 -8.32
CA ARG A 26 -18.82 62.77 -7.06
C ARG A 26 -20.09 61.95 -7.30
N ALA A 27 -20.16 60.76 -6.76
CA ALA A 27 -21.38 59.93 -6.66
C ALA A 27 -21.85 59.86 -5.19
N ARG A 28 -23.13 60.19 -5.03
CA ARG A 28 -23.88 60.29 -3.78
C ARG A 28 -24.01 58.91 -3.08
N HIS A 29 -23.76 58.89 -1.77
CA HIS A 29 -24.08 57.75 -0.89
C HIS A 29 -25.56 57.37 -0.94
N ARG A 30 -25.87 56.18 -1.38
CA ARG A 30 -27.08 55.45 -1.02
C ARG A 30 -26.65 54.28 -0.13
N HIS A 31 -27.04 54.38 1.16
CA HIS A 31 -26.87 53.28 2.10
C HIS A 31 -27.76 52.12 1.65
N VAL A 32 -27.15 51.05 1.14
CA VAL A 32 -27.75 49.75 1.00
C VAL A 32 -27.18 48.87 2.10
N SER A 33 -28.02 48.59 3.10
CA SER A 33 -27.65 47.66 4.19
C SER A 33 -27.53 46.26 3.58
N ALA A 34 -26.27 45.82 3.38
CA ALA A 34 -25.98 44.44 3.05
C ALA A 34 -26.05 43.61 4.32
N LEU A 35 -27.12 42.84 4.52
CA LEU A 35 -27.15 41.75 5.49
C LEU A 35 -26.08 40.71 5.10
N CYS A 36 -24.97 40.70 5.82
CA CYS A 36 -24.01 39.60 5.78
C CYS A 36 -24.61 38.35 6.42
N PHE A 37 -25.18 37.47 5.63
CA PHE A 37 -25.37 36.06 6.04
C PHE A 37 -24.00 35.39 6.12
N ALA A 38 -23.42 35.43 7.32
CA ALA A 38 -22.31 34.58 7.65
C ALA A 38 -22.80 33.13 7.75
N GLY A 39 -22.84 32.44 6.61
CA GLY A 39 -23.06 31.01 6.57
C GLY A 39 -21.87 30.30 7.21
N ALA A 40 -22.00 29.89 8.47
CA ALA A 40 -21.05 29.01 9.12
C ALA A 40 -21.14 27.63 8.44
N ALA A 41 -20.29 27.39 7.44
CA ALA A 41 -20.03 26.06 6.93
C ALA A 41 -19.31 25.28 8.02
N VAL A 42 -20.08 24.57 8.86
CA VAL A 42 -19.53 23.56 9.77
C VAL A 42 -18.98 22.45 8.86
N LEU A 43 -17.68 22.47 8.61
CA LEU A 43 -16.96 21.29 8.08
C LEU A 43 -17.08 20.21 9.16
N ALA A 44 -18.06 19.32 9.03
CA ALA A 44 -18.06 18.05 9.73
C ALA A 44 -16.86 17.26 9.19
N ALA A 45 -15.70 17.43 9.83
CA ALA A 45 -14.61 16.50 9.70
C ALA A 45 -15.15 15.15 10.16
N ALA A 46 -15.53 14.30 9.20
CA ALA A 46 -15.93 12.94 9.48
C ALA A 46 -14.74 12.27 10.17
N CYS A 47 -14.80 12.19 11.50
CA CYS A 47 -13.81 11.51 12.31
C CYS A 47 -13.83 10.03 11.88
N ALA A 48 -12.88 9.63 11.05
CA ALA A 48 -12.72 8.22 10.72
C ALA A 48 -12.56 7.44 12.04
N PRO A 49 -13.27 6.32 12.21
CA PRO A 49 -13.14 5.55 13.43
C PRO A 49 -11.68 5.15 13.65
N PRO A 50 -11.18 5.20 14.90
CA PRO A 50 -9.78 4.88 15.18
C PRO A 50 -9.45 3.46 14.69
N LYS A 51 -8.25 3.29 14.12
CA LYS A 51 -7.77 1.97 13.69
C LYS A 51 -7.80 1.00 14.88
N PRO A 52 -8.20 -0.27 14.66
CA PRO A 52 -8.10 -1.29 15.71
C PRO A 52 -6.67 -1.43 16.21
N SER A 53 -6.49 -1.59 17.51
CA SER A 53 -5.15 -1.78 18.07
C SER A 53 -4.58 -3.14 17.69
N LEU A 54 -3.41 -3.17 17.07
CA LEU A 54 -2.67 -4.39 16.76
C LEU A 54 -2.07 -5.07 18.00
N ARG A 55 -2.00 -4.37 19.12
CA ARG A 55 -1.51 -4.90 20.41
C ARG A 55 -2.53 -5.76 21.15
N HIS A 56 -3.75 -5.84 20.63
CA HIS A 56 -4.84 -6.66 21.17
C HIS A 56 -5.44 -7.54 20.07
N PRO A 57 -4.72 -8.58 19.62
CA PRO A 57 -5.13 -9.40 18.47
C PRO A 57 -6.41 -10.21 18.71
N GLU A 58 -6.85 -10.36 19.98
CA GLU A 58 -8.10 -11.02 20.38
C GLU A 58 -9.31 -10.08 20.36
N ALA A 59 -9.11 -8.78 20.22
CA ALA A 59 -10.19 -7.80 20.30
C ALA A 59 -11.23 -8.00 19.17
N LYS A 60 -12.52 -7.91 19.47
CA LYS A 60 -13.62 -8.04 18.49
C LYS A 60 -13.48 -7.11 17.29
N ARG A 61 -12.77 -5.98 17.43
CA ARG A 61 -12.52 -5.04 16.34
C ARG A 61 -11.54 -5.57 15.28
N ILE A 62 -10.70 -6.55 15.64
CA ILE A 62 -9.68 -7.14 14.76
C ILE A 62 -10.01 -8.58 14.35
N THR A 63 -11.17 -9.09 14.74
CA THR A 63 -11.66 -10.44 14.42
C THR A 63 -13.01 -10.41 13.69
N ARG A 64 -13.26 -9.37 12.89
CA ARG A 64 -14.51 -9.23 12.15
C ARG A 64 -14.51 -10.13 10.93
N GLN A 65 -15.70 -10.61 10.58
CA GLN A 65 -15.93 -11.21 9.28
C GLN A 65 -15.77 -10.16 8.18
N ALA A 66 -15.04 -10.50 7.12
CA ALA A 66 -14.87 -9.64 5.95
C ALA A 66 -16.16 -9.58 5.11
N PRO A 67 -16.37 -8.50 4.35
CA PRO A 67 -17.36 -8.49 3.29
C PRO A 67 -17.15 -9.62 2.28
N PRO A 68 -18.18 -10.08 1.57
CA PRO A 68 -18.03 -11.11 0.51
C PRO A 68 -16.99 -10.73 -0.55
N LEU A 69 -16.88 -9.44 -0.87
CA LEU A 69 -15.93 -8.84 -1.78
C LEU A 69 -15.46 -7.50 -1.23
N PHE A 70 -14.15 -7.28 -1.22
CA PHE A 70 -13.57 -5.99 -0.88
C PHE A 70 -12.28 -5.75 -1.66
N ARG A 71 -11.86 -4.49 -1.76
CA ARG A 71 -10.64 -4.11 -2.44
C ARG A 71 -9.66 -3.47 -1.48
N VAL A 72 -8.41 -3.81 -1.63
CA VAL A 72 -7.30 -3.27 -0.85
C VAL A 72 -6.34 -2.56 -1.81
N ARG A 73 -6.06 -1.29 -1.52
CA ARG A 73 -5.00 -0.55 -2.17
C ARG A 73 -3.72 -0.68 -1.36
N LEU A 74 -2.66 -1.09 -2.03
CA LEU A 74 -1.30 -1.10 -1.52
C LEU A 74 -0.55 0.09 -2.12
N GLU A 75 -0.01 0.97 -1.29
CA GLU A 75 0.87 2.06 -1.73
C GLU A 75 2.31 1.66 -1.47
N THR A 76 3.08 1.45 -2.54
CA THR A 76 4.43 0.93 -2.47
C THR A 76 5.47 1.90 -3.02
N SER A 77 6.75 1.61 -2.77
CA SER A 77 7.87 2.36 -3.34
C SER A 77 7.96 2.30 -4.88
N LYS A 78 7.25 1.36 -5.51
CA LYS A 78 7.19 1.20 -6.97
C LYS A 78 5.90 1.73 -7.59
N GLY A 79 4.95 2.18 -6.76
CA GLY A 79 3.64 2.63 -7.19
C GLY A 79 2.50 1.88 -6.50
N PRO A 80 1.25 2.18 -6.86
CA PRO A 80 0.09 1.56 -6.25
C PRO A 80 -0.25 0.21 -6.89
N MET A 81 -0.72 -0.73 -6.06
CA MET A 81 -1.37 -1.96 -6.49
C MET A 81 -2.78 -2.03 -5.94
N LEU A 82 -3.68 -2.71 -6.64
CA LEU A 82 -5.06 -2.93 -6.22
C LEU A 82 -5.33 -4.43 -6.16
N ILE A 83 -5.66 -4.93 -4.97
CA ILE A 83 -6.05 -6.33 -4.74
C ILE A 83 -7.56 -6.39 -4.57
N GLU A 84 -8.23 -7.25 -5.32
CA GLU A 84 -9.60 -7.65 -5.07
C GLU A 84 -9.62 -8.95 -4.29
N VAL A 85 -10.22 -8.94 -3.10
CA VAL A 85 -10.32 -10.10 -2.21
C VAL A 85 -11.73 -10.65 -2.24
N ARG A 86 -11.83 -11.96 -2.41
CA ARG A 86 -13.10 -12.71 -2.47
C ARG A 86 -13.16 -13.68 -1.30
N ARG A 87 -14.04 -13.39 -0.36
CA ARG A 87 -14.15 -14.17 0.87
C ARG A 87 -14.52 -15.64 0.63
N ASP A 88 -15.32 -15.91 -0.41
CA ASP A 88 -15.73 -17.26 -0.77
C ASP A 88 -14.57 -18.15 -1.28
N TRP A 89 -13.47 -17.56 -1.73
CA TRP A 89 -12.29 -18.32 -2.17
C TRP A 89 -11.56 -18.98 -0.98
N ALA A 90 -11.34 -18.21 0.09
CA ALA A 90 -10.65 -18.64 1.29
C ALA A 90 -11.13 -17.82 2.51
N PRO A 91 -12.24 -18.22 3.16
CA PRO A 91 -12.91 -17.41 4.18
C PRO A 91 -12.01 -17.02 5.37
N HIS A 92 -11.26 -17.97 5.92
CA HIS A 92 -10.36 -17.69 7.06
C HIS A 92 -9.23 -16.74 6.68
N GLY A 93 -8.63 -16.96 5.51
CA GLY A 93 -7.59 -16.07 4.97
C GLY A 93 -8.11 -14.67 4.67
N ALA A 94 -9.28 -14.55 4.01
CA ALA A 94 -9.89 -13.27 3.70
C ALA A 94 -10.25 -12.48 4.96
N ASP A 95 -10.85 -13.13 5.98
CA ASP A 95 -11.17 -12.49 7.26
C ASP A 95 -9.90 -12.00 7.98
N ARG A 96 -8.83 -12.80 7.99
CA ARG A 96 -7.53 -12.44 8.57
C ARG A 96 -6.94 -11.23 7.83
N PHE A 97 -6.85 -11.28 6.51
CA PHE A 97 -6.28 -10.21 5.70
C PHE A 97 -7.06 -8.89 5.86
N PHE A 98 -8.41 -8.96 5.83
CA PHE A 98 -9.30 -7.83 6.07
C PHE A 98 -8.99 -7.12 7.39
N ASN A 99 -8.87 -7.88 8.47
CA ASN A 99 -8.64 -7.32 9.81
C ASN A 99 -7.23 -6.76 9.97
N LEU A 100 -6.21 -7.42 9.40
CA LEU A 100 -4.83 -6.92 9.40
C LEU A 100 -4.71 -5.60 8.64
N VAL A 101 -5.32 -5.50 7.45
CA VAL A 101 -5.37 -4.24 6.67
C VAL A 101 -6.07 -3.13 7.46
N ARG A 102 -7.24 -3.41 8.04
CA ARG A 102 -7.97 -2.42 8.85
C ARG A 102 -7.19 -1.95 10.09
N GLY A 103 -6.39 -2.83 10.66
CA GLY A 103 -5.52 -2.52 11.79
C GLY A 103 -4.27 -1.74 11.39
N GLY A 104 -3.96 -1.65 10.10
CA GLY A 104 -2.70 -1.07 9.62
C GLY A 104 -1.49 -1.99 9.84
N TYR A 105 -1.72 -3.30 9.93
CA TYR A 105 -0.64 -4.27 10.19
C TYR A 105 0.43 -4.24 9.09
N TYR A 106 0.04 -4.01 7.85
CA TYR A 106 0.95 -3.98 6.71
C TYR A 106 1.56 -2.59 6.44
N ASP A 107 1.16 -1.56 7.19
CA ASP A 107 1.73 -0.21 7.04
C ASP A 107 3.23 -0.23 7.38
N ASP A 108 4.03 0.40 6.53
CA ASP A 108 5.49 0.46 6.61
C ASP A 108 6.21 -0.90 6.70
N THR A 109 5.66 -1.92 6.05
CA THR A 109 6.34 -3.22 5.92
C THR A 109 7.25 -3.26 4.70
N ARG A 110 8.04 -4.34 4.56
CA ARG A 110 8.97 -4.56 3.45
C ARG A 110 8.55 -5.79 2.65
N PHE A 111 8.79 -5.74 1.33
CA PHE A 111 8.78 -6.94 0.49
C PHE A 111 10.10 -7.69 0.72
N PHE A 112 10.18 -8.41 1.81
CA PHE A 112 11.43 -9.02 2.29
C PHE A 112 11.89 -10.24 1.50
N ARG A 113 11.02 -10.82 0.65
CA ARG A 113 11.34 -11.96 -0.19
C ARG A 113 10.68 -11.81 -1.55
N VAL A 114 11.45 -11.33 -2.54
CA VAL A 114 11.00 -11.22 -3.93
C VAL A 114 11.86 -12.14 -4.79
N VAL A 115 11.25 -13.24 -5.25
CA VAL A 115 11.94 -14.20 -6.13
C VAL A 115 11.51 -13.92 -7.56
N LYS A 116 12.48 -13.55 -8.39
CA LYS A 116 12.26 -13.09 -9.76
C LYS A 116 11.35 -14.06 -10.54
N GLY A 117 10.25 -13.53 -11.07
CA GLY A 117 9.30 -14.26 -11.87
C GLY A 117 8.61 -15.42 -11.13
N GLN A 118 8.60 -15.42 -9.79
CA GLN A 118 7.90 -16.44 -8.99
C GLN A 118 6.88 -15.79 -8.06
N TRP A 119 7.31 -15.05 -7.06
CA TRP A 119 6.44 -14.39 -6.08
C TRP A 119 7.10 -13.18 -5.43
N ALA A 120 6.26 -12.31 -4.88
CA ALA A 120 6.66 -11.21 -3.99
C ALA A 120 5.96 -11.39 -2.64
N GLN A 121 6.71 -11.61 -1.56
CA GLN A 121 6.22 -11.91 -0.22
C GLN A 121 6.48 -10.75 0.75
N PHE A 122 5.46 -10.44 1.56
CA PHE A 122 5.48 -9.43 2.61
C PHE A 122 4.62 -9.86 3.80
N GLY A 123 4.53 -9.02 4.85
CA GLY A 123 3.60 -9.24 5.96
C GLY A 123 4.26 -9.70 7.26
N ILE A 124 5.53 -9.34 7.48
CA ILE A 124 6.14 -9.24 8.81
C ILE A 124 6.08 -7.75 9.20
N ASN A 125 5.46 -7.43 10.33
CA ASN A 125 5.31 -6.03 10.76
C ASN A 125 6.67 -5.43 11.15
N GLY A 126 6.89 -4.16 10.82
CA GLY A 126 8.14 -3.46 11.10
C GLY A 126 8.40 -3.17 12.59
N ASP A 127 7.39 -3.23 13.45
CA ASP A 127 7.52 -3.17 14.91
C ASP A 127 7.68 -4.59 15.48
N PRO A 128 8.85 -4.95 16.05
CA PRO A 128 9.08 -6.27 16.63
C PRO A 128 8.07 -6.65 17.71
N ALA A 129 7.59 -5.70 18.51
CA ALA A 129 6.61 -5.97 19.55
C ALA A 129 5.24 -6.38 18.95
N VAL A 130 4.85 -5.79 17.81
CA VAL A 130 3.66 -6.20 17.08
C VAL A 130 3.89 -7.55 16.42
N SER A 131 5.02 -7.73 15.73
CA SER A 131 5.37 -9.01 15.06
C SER A 131 5.34 -10.18 16.03
N ALA A 132 5.90 -10.03 17.23
CA ALA A 132 5.92 -11.07 18.27
C ALA A 132 4.52 -11.50 18.70
N LEU A 133 3.56 -10.55 18.80
CA LEU A 133 2.18 -10.84 19.17
C LEU A 133 1.42 -11.62 18.08
N TRP A 134 1.82 -11.47 16.81
CA TRP A 134 1.07 -12.02 15.67
C TRP A 134 1.71 -13.27 15.05
N ARG A 135 3.01 -13.53 15.28
CA ARG A 135 3.77 -14.62 14.65
C ARG A 135 3.20 -16.01 14.91
N ASP A 136 2.57 -16.21 16.06
CA ASP A 136 2.02 -17.50 16.49
C ASP A 136 0.46 -17.51 16.47
N ARG A 137 -0.17 -16.43 15.95
CA ARG A 137 -1.62 -16.33 15.81
C ARG A 137 -2.08 -16.97 14.51
N THR A 138 -2.09 -18.28 14.49
CA THR A 138 -2.48 -19.06 13.31
C THR A 138 -3.99 -18.99 13.03
N ILE A 139 -4.36 -19.33 11.80
CA ILE A 139 -5.73 -19.56 11.36
C ILE A 139 -5.84 -20.95 10.72
N PRO A 140 -7.03 -21.59 10.79
CA PRO A 140 -7.28 -22.84 10.09
C PRO A 140 -7.04 -22.72 8.59
N ASP A 141 -6.61 -23.80 7.95
CA ASP A 141 -6.45 -23.80 6.49
C ASP A 141 -7.79 -23.72 5.78
N ASP A 142 -7.83 -22.95 4.70
CA ASP A 142 -8.91 -22.99 3.73
C ASP A 142 -8.53 -23.97 2.61
N PRO A 143 -9.47 -24.77 2.09
CA PRO A 143 -9.19 -25.58 0.92
C PRO A 143 -8.99 -24.67 -0.31
N PRO A 144 -8.00 -24.93 -1.17
CA PRO A 144 -7.81 -24.16 -2.40
C PRO A 144 -9.02 -24.30 -3.33
N LYS A 145 -9.74 -23.20 -3.56
CA LYS A 145 -10.86 -23.12 -4.50
C LYS A 145 -10.48 -22.48 -5.81
N GLN A 146 -9.32 -21.79 -5.82
CA GLN A 146 -8.74 -21.16 -7.00
C GLN A 146 -7.29 -21.62 -7.15
N SER A 147 -6.83 -21.64 -8.40
CA SER A 147 -5.43 -21.94 -8.69
C SER A 147 -4.53 -20.74 -8.46
N ASN A 148 -3.28 -20.98 -8.04
CA ASN A 148 -2.26 -19.97 -7.80
C ASN A 148 -1.68 -19.45 -9.13
N ARG A 149 -2.51 -18.80 -9.94
CA ARG A 149 -2.10 -18.18 -11.21
C ARG A 149 -1.41 -16.85 -10.97
N ARG A 150 -0.78 -16.32 -12.03
CA ARG A 150 -0.21 -14.97 -11.98
C ARG A 150 -1.24 -13.95 -11.49
N GLY A 151 -0.84 -13.12 -10.54
CA GLY A 151 -1.66 -12.08 -9.91
C GLY A 151 -2.40 -12.54 -8.64
N THR A 152 -2.53 -13.84 -8.38
CA THR A 152 -3.20 -14.31 -7.16
C THR A 152 -2.41 -13.98 -5.91
N VAL A 153 -3.13 -13.76 -4.80
CA VAL A 153 -2.59 -13.48 -3.47
C VAL A 153 -3.00 -14.59 -2.54
N ALA A 154 -2.03 -15.20 -1.86
CA ALA A 154 -2.25 -16.26 -0.88
C ALA A 154 -1.39 -16.08 0.37
N PHE A 155 -1.81 -16.71 1.48
CA PHE A 155 -0.99 -16.74 2.69
C PHE A 155 0.19 -17.71 2.55
N ALA A 156 1.37 -17.28 3.04
CA ALA A 156 2.53 -18.13 3.20
C ALA A 156 2.43 -18.92 4.52
N PHE A 157 2.82 -20.18 4.48
CA PHE A 157 2.91 -21.04 5.67
C PHE A 157 3.98 -22.12 5.48
N ALA A 158 4.39 -22.77 6.57
CA ALA A 158 5.38 -23.84 6.57
C ALA A 158 4.80 -25.19 6.99
N VAL A 159 3.72 -25.17 7.78
CA VAL A 159 3.05 -26.35 8.34
C VAL A 159 1.53 -26.19 8.20
N PRO A 160 0.75 -27.28 8.17
CA PRO A 160 -0.70 -27.21 8.17
C PRO A 160 -1.23 -26.34 9.31
N ASN A 161 -2.26 -25.54 9.03
CA ASN A 161 -2.83 -24.53 9.93
C ASN A 161 -1.81 -23.51 10.46
N GLY A 162 -0.73 -23.27 9.71
CA GLY A 162 0.38 -22.38 10.10
C GLY A 162 0.29 -20.98 9.50
N ARG A 163 -0.81 -20.60 8.83
CA ARG A 163 -1.01 -19.28 8.27
C ARG A 163 -1.20 -18.24 9.37
N THR A 164 -0.43 -17.15 9.34
CA THR A 164 -0.51 -16.05 10.33
C THR A 164 -0.76 -14.69 9.70
N THR A 165 0.28 -14.04 9.18
CA THR A 165 0.20 -12.65 8.66
C THR A 165 0.85 -12.47 7.30
N GLN A 166 1.77 -13.38 6.93
CA GLN A 166 2.55 -13.25 5.71
C GLN A 166 1.74 -13.66 4.49
N VAL A 167 1.79 -12.86 3.44
CA VAL A 167 1.15 -13.12 2.15
C VAL A 167 2.14 -12.97 1.01
N PHE A 168 1.85 -13.62 -0.13
CA PHE A 168 2.62 -13.44 -1.35
C PHE A 168 1.70 -13.20 -2.55
N ILE A 169 2.23 -12.46 -3.52
CA ILE A 169 1.65 -12.24 -4.84
C ILE A 169 2.36 -13.17 -5.81
N SER A 170 1.62 -13.98 -6.58
CA SER A 170 2.17 -14.82 -7.64
C SER A 170 2.56 -13.97 -8.85
N LEU A 171 3.84 -13.98 -9.24
CA LEU A 171 4.35 -13.25 -10.40
C LEU A 171 4.30 -14.07 -11.71
N ARG A 172 3.98 -15.35 -11.61
CA ARG A 172 3.74 -16.28 -12.72
C ARG A 172 2.61 -17.24 -12.36
N ASP A 173 2.34 -18.19 -13.24
CA ASP A 173 1.55 -19.37 -12.91
C ASP A 173 2.35 -20.25 -11.92
N ASN A 174 1.82 -20.38 -10.72
CA ASN A 174 2.34 -21.18 -9.62
C ASN A 174 1.35 -22.29 -9.21
N SER A 175 0.59 -22.83 -10.16
CA SER A 175 -0.45 -23.85 -9.91
C SER A 175 0.06 -25.11 -9.18
N ASN A 176 1.36 -25.37 -9.21
CA ASN A 176 2.00 -26.39 -8.39
C ASN A 176 1.86 -26.17 -6.87
N LEU A 177 1.48 -24.96 -6.44
CA LEU A 177 1.21 -24.63 -5.04
C LEU A 177 -0.19 -25.09 -4.59
N ASP A 178 -1.11 -25.38 -5.53
CA ASP A 178 -2.49 -25.76 -5.21
C ASP A 178 -2.53 -27.06 -4.43
N THR A 179 -1.76 -28.06 -4.86
CA THR A 179 -1.64 -29.36 -4.17
C THR A 179 -0.91 -29.28 -2.83
N GLN A 180 -0.24 -28.16 -2.54
CA GLN A 180 0.43 -27.89 -1.28
C GLN A 180 -0.46 -27.12 -0.29
N GLY A 181 -1.71 -26.81 -0.67
CA GLY A 181 -2.70 -26.17 0.20
C GLY A 181 -2.64 -24.64 0.23
N PHE A 182 -1.90 -23.99 -0.69
CA PHE A 182 -1.90 -22.53 -0.77
C PHE A 182 -3.20 -22.05 -1.41
N ALA A 183 -4.14 -21.58 -0.58
CA ALA A 183 -5.44 -21.10 -1.02
C ALA A 183 -5.41 -19.60 -1.33
N PRO A 184 -5.62 -19.18 -2.60
CA PRO A 184 -5.77 -17.77 -2.93
C PRO A 184 -6.95 -17.11 -2.21
N ILE A 185 -6.73 -15.92 -1.67
CA ILE A 185 -7.75 -15.08 -1.05
C ILE A 185 -8.32 -14.04 -2.02
N GLY A 186 -7.61 -13.78 -3.12
CA GLY A 186 -7.94 -12.75 -4.10
C GLY A 186 -6.85 -12.61 -5.16
N GLU A 187 -6.93 -11.54 -5.91
CA GLU A 187 -6.02 -11.27 -7.02
C GLU A 187 -5.72 -9.78 -7.18
N VAL A 188 -4.57 -9.46 -7.77
CA VAL A 188 -4.19 -8.10 -8.18
C VAL A 188 -4.98 -7.75 -9.44
N VAL A 189 -5.89 -6.78 -9.33
CA VAL A 189 -6.73 -6.29 -10.43
C VAL A 189 -6.21 -4.97 -11.02
N GLY A 190 -5.14 -4.43 -10.47
CA GLY A 190 -4.45 -3.25 -10.99
C GLY A 190 -3.04 -3.16 -10.43
N GLY A 191 -2.06 -2.73 -11.25
CA GLY A 191 -0.67 -2.58 -10.82
C GLY A 191 0.15 -3.87 -10.82
N MET A 192 -0.14 -4.86 -11.68
CA MET A 192 0.72 -6.04 -11.83
C MET A 192 2.12 -5.71 -12.36
N ASP A 193 2.25 -4.65 -13.14
CA ASP A 193 3.53 -4.07 -13.56
C ASP A 193 4.35 -3.53 -12.37
N VAL A 194 3.68 -2.96 -11.37
CA VAL A 194 4.29 -2.55 -10.09
C VAL A 194 4.81 -3.78 -9.33
N ALA A 195 4.04 -4.87 -9.28
CA ALA A 195 4.47 -6.12 -8.65
C ALA A 195 5.71 -6.71 -9.33
N ASP A 196 5.78 -6.66 -10.67
CA ASP A 196 6.93 -7.10 -11.46
C ASP A 196 8.18 -6.21 -11.27
N ALA A 197 7.97 -4.91 -10.97
CA ALA A 197 9.04 -3.95 -10.76
C ALA A 197 9.65 -4.01 -9.34
N LEU A 198 9.11 -4.83 -8.43
CA LEU A 198 9.67 -5.01 -7.10
C LEU A 198 11.09 -5.59 -7.18
N SER A 199 11.99 -5.04 -6.37
CA SER A 199 13.41 -5.42 -6.38
C SER A 199 13.61 -6.88 -6.00
N THR A 200 14.29 -7.61 -6.86
CA THR A 200 14.70 -9.00 -6.65
C THR A 200 16.14 -9.11 -6.16
N GLU A 201 16.77 -7.99 -5.82
CA GLU A 201 18.20 -7.92 -5.51
C GLU A 201 18.61 -8.86 -4.39
N TYR A 202 17.82 -8.92 -3.33
CA TYR A 202 18.13 -9.77 -2.19
C TYR A 202 17.51 -11.17 -2.29
N GLY A 203 16.56 -11.36 -3.18
CA GLY A 203 15.91 -12.65 -3.42
C GLY A 203 15.41 -13.31 -2.12
N GLU A 204 16.03 -14.41 -1.74
CA GLU A 204 15.74 -15.14 -0.50
C GLU A 204 16.65 -14.74 0.67
N ASN A 205 17.62 -13.85 0.48
CA ASN A 205 18.61 -13.53 1.52
C ASN A 205 18.04 -12.66 2.64
N ALA A 206 17.12 -11.75 2.30
CA ALA A 206 16.53 -10.83 3.28
C ALA A 206 15.42 -11.48 4.17
N GLY A 207 15.08 -12.71 3.96
CA GLY A 207 14.02 -13.39 4.72
C GLY A 207 13.57 -14.68 4.06
N GLY A 208 14.50 -15.34 3.37
CA GLY A 208 14.26 -16.54 2.59
C GLY A 208 13.55 -17.61 3.38
N GLY A 209 12.54 -18.18 2.78
CA GLY A 209 11.65 -19.27 3.18
C GLY A 209 11.43 -19.46 4.67
N ILE A 210 10.22 -19.52 5.11
CA ILE A 210 9.84 -19.79 6.52
C ILE A 210 10.60 -21.01 7.04
N ARG A 211 10.75 -22.05 6.19
CA ARG A 211 11.46 -23.30 6.53
C ARG A 211 12.97 -23.12 6.69
N ALA A 212 13.55 -22.07 6.17
CA ALA A 212 15.01 -21.86 6.24
C ALA A 212 15.47 -21.16 7.53
N GLY A 213 14.57 -20.83 8.45
CA GLY A 213 14.90 -20.17 9.72
C GLY A 213 15.41 -18.73 9.59
N LYS A 214 15.51 -18.20 8.37
CA LYS A 214 16.10 -16.88 8.09
C LYS A 214 15.20 -15.70 8.49
N GLN A 215 13.98 -15.95 8.95
CA GLN A 215 13.04 -14.88 9.33
C GLN A 215 13.17 -14.42 10.79
N GLN A 216 13.90 -15.18 11.64
CA GLN A 216 14.03 -14.80 13.04
C GLN A 216 14.60 -13.39 13.23
N PRO A 217 15.69 -12.98 12.53
CA PRO A 217 16.20 -11.61 12.63
C PRO A 217 15.21 -10.52 12.22
N LEU A 218 14.26 -10.83 11.29
CA LEU A 218 13.22 -9.90 10.88
C LEU A 218 12.20 -9.71 12.01
N PHE A 219 11.81 -10.78 12.68
CA PHE A 219 10.89 -10.71 13.82
C PHE A 219 11.51 -9.96 15.00
N ASP A 220 12.80 -10.17 15.26
CA ASP A 220 13.50 -9.58 16.41
C ASP A 220 13.93 -8.13 16.18
N GLY A 221 14.32 -7.80 14.96
CA GLY A 221 14.89 -6.49 14.61
C GLY A 221 13.96 -5.56 13.82
N GLY A 222 12.88 -6.11 13.22
CA GLY A 222 11.92 -5.35 12.45
C GLY A 222 12.53 -4.51 11.34
N ASN A 223 11.92 -3.35 11.08
CA ASN A 223 12.40 -2.43 10.05
C ASN A 223 13.83 -1.93 10.31
N ALA A 224 14.23 -1.73 11.56
CA ALA A 224 15.59 -1.27 11.88
C ALA A 224 16.66 -2.27 11.42
N TYR A 225 16.38 -3.56 11.54
CA TYR A 225 17.24 -4.61 10.99
C TYR A 225 17.24 -4.60 9.47
N LEU A 226 16.04 -4.57 8.84
CA LEU A 226 15.92 -4.62 7.39
C LEU A 226 16.54 -3.39 6.71
N ASP A 227 16.35 -2.20 7.27
CA ASP A 227 16.89 -0.95 6.69
C ASP A 227 18.43 -0.89 6.80
N ARG A 228 19.03 -1.55 7.80
CA ARG A 228 20.48 -1.66 7.95
C ARG A 228 21.08 -2.72 7.03
N GLU A 229 20.52 -3.93 7.03
CA GLU A 229 21.12 -5.08 6.33
C GLU A 229 20.67 -5.15 4.85
N PHE A 230 19.46 -4.65 4.55
CA PHE A 230 18.83 -4.74 3.23
C PHE A 230 18.20 -3.41 2.80
N PRO A 231 18.97 -2.31 2.73
CA PRO A 231 18.44 -0.93 2.58
C PRO A 231 17.69 -0.66 1.27
N ARG A 232 17.82 -1.54 0.26
CA ARG A 232 17.14 -1.39 -1.04
C ARG A 232 15.92 -2.31 -1.20
N LEU A 233 15.39 -2.86 -0.09
CA LEU A 233 14.09 -3.53 -0.12
C LEU A 233 12.98 -2.55 -0.44
N ASP A 234 12.07 -2.95 -1.30
CA ASP A 234 10.87 -2.18 -1.57
C ASP A 234 9.94 -2.13 -0.36
N ARG A 235 9.30 -0.98 -0.19
CA ARG A 235 8.42 -0.68 0.94
C ARG A 235 6.96 -0.76 0.52
N LEU A 236 6.14 -1.28 1.42
CA LEU A 236 4.71 -1.08 1.43
C LEU A 236 4.41 0.01 2.47
N PHE A 237 4.17 1.24 2.00
CA PHE A 237 3.92 2.38 2.89
C PHE A 237 2.59 2.25 3.60
N HIS A 238 1.52 1.97 2.84
CA HIS A 238 0.17 1.85 3.37
C HIS A 238 -0.62 0.76 2.67
N ALA A 239 -1.45 0.06 3.44
CA ALA A 239 -2.46 -0.86 2.95
C ALA A 239 -3.82 -0.45 3.52
N PHE A 240 -4.80 -0.17 2.67
CA PHE A 240 -6.13 0.23 3.14
C PHE A 240 -7.25 -0.25 2.23
N ILE A 241 -8.42 -0.47 2.85
CA ILE A 241 -9.62 -0.87 2.14
C ILE A 241 -10.21 0.37 1.46
N ILE A 242 -10.44 0.28 0.15
CA ILE A 242 -11.11 1.35 -0.59
C ILE A 242 -12.61 1.10 -0.60
N PRO A 243 -13.44 2.18 -0.50
CA PRO A 243 -14.87 2.09 -0.69
C PRO A 243 -15.21 1.53 -2.09
N ARG A 244 -16.35 0.85 -2.18
CA ARG A 244 -16.93 0.46 -3.47
C ARG A 244 -17.49 1.65 -4.21
#